data_45838f31dd3b5dba73d8ee20c2c3c66d
#
_entry.id   45838f31dd3b5dba73d8ee20c2c3c66d
#
_cell.length_a   1.000
_cell.length_b   1.000
_cell.length_c   1.000
_cell.angle_alpha   90.00
_cell.angle_beta   90.00
_cell.angle_gamma   90.00
#
_symmetry.space_group_name_H-M   'P 1'
#
loop_
_entity.id
_entity.type
_entity.pdbx_description
1 polymer ?
#
loop_
_entity_poly.entity_id
_entity_poly.type
_entity_poly.pdbx_seq_one_letter_code
_entity_poly.pdbx_strand_id
1 'polypeptide(L)'
;MVLRVKKQTKVENPRGYIAKVVDELRNLLTAGARARRDPSRENFYEVENAKNVFYIHISPVTGNVVLLAKWPGQSQGAREKAKNATA
;
A
#
# COMPACT_ATOMS: atom_id res chain seq x y z
N MET A 1 -9.42 -2.83 9.77
CA MET A 1 -8.91 -1.50 10.16
C MET A 1 -9.14 -0.51 9.03
N VAL A 2 -9.58 0.68 9.36
CA VAL A 2 -9.67 1.77 8.39
C VAL A 2 -8.40 2.61 8.51
N LEU A 3 -7.66 2.72 7.41
CA LEU A 3 -6.42 3.47 7.39
C LEU A 3 -6.71 4.89 6.94
N ARG A 4 -6.32 5.85 7.79
CA ARG A 4 -6.42 7.28 7.47
C ARG A 4 -5.04 7.91 7.57
N VAL A 5 -4.69 8.71 6.58
CA VAL A 5 -3.42 9.44 6.56
C VAL A 5 -3.68 10.93 6.72
N LYS A 6 -2.72 11.61 7.29
CA LYS A 6 -2.76 13.07 7.39
C LYS A 6 -2.64 13.66 5.98
N LYS A 7 -3.22 14.85 5.79
CA LYS A 7 -3.20 15.54 4.50
C LYS A 7 -1.77 15.73 3.94
N GLN A 8 -0.79 15.85 4.82
CA GLN A 8 0.61 16.06 4.44
C GLN A 8 1.41 14.77 4.32
N THR A 9 0.78 13.61 4.54
CA THR A 9 1.50 12.35 4.43
C THR A 9 1.95 12.14 2.99
N LYS A 10 3.25 11.90 2.84
CA LYS A 10 3.85 11.65 1.54
C LYS A 10 3.68 10.19 1.15
N VAL A 11 3.30 9.94 -0.09
CA VAL A 11 3.30 8.60 -0.69
C VAL A 11 4.45 8.53 -1.67
N GLU A 12 5.37 7.60 -1.45
CA GLU A 12 6.59 7.46 -2.23
C GLU A 12 6.50 6.29 -3.20
N ASN A 13 7.34 6.32 -4.24
CA ASN A 13 7.40 5.31 -5.28
C ASN A 13 8.80 4.68 -5.33
N PRO A 14 9.14 3.74 -4.42
CA PRO A 14 10.49 3.18 -4.33
C PRO A 14 10.80 2.16 -5.42
N ARG A 15 9.78 1.70 -6.18
CA ARG A 15 9.93 0.63 -7.16
C ARG A 15 9.75 1.10 -8.60
N GLY A 16 9.77 2.39 -8.84
CA GLY A 16 9.59 2.93 -10.18
C GLY A 16 8.16 2.86 -10.71
N TYR A 17 7.17 2.71 -9.84
CA TYR A 17 5.77 2.83 -10.25
C TYR A 17 5.49 4.23 -10.74
N ILE A 18 4.57 4.35 -11.70
CA ILE A 18 4.22 5.65 -12.26
C ILE A 18 3.41 6.50 -11.28
N ALA A 19 3.48 7.81 -11.44
CA ALA A 19 2.79 8.76 -10.58
C ALA A 19 1.28 8.49 -10.46
N LYS A 20 0.67 7.98 -11.52
CA LYS A 20 -0.75 7.63 -11.54
C LYS A 20 -1.10 6.57 -10.48
N VAL A 21 -0.25 5.57 -10.29
CA VAL A 21 -0.48 4.52 -9.29
C VAL A 21 -0.35 5.09 -7.89
N VAL A 22 0.62 5.97 -7.68
CA VAL A 22 0.83 6.65 -6.40
C VAL A 22 -0.37 7.55 -6.08
N ASP A 23 -0.88 8.27 -7.07
CA ASP A 23 -2.05 9.14 -6.90
C ASP A 23 -3.30 8.33 -6.57
N GLU A 24 -3.49 7.19 -7.23
CA GLU A 24 -4.61 6.29 -6.92
C GLU A 24 -4.54 5.82 -5.47
N LEU A 25 -3.39 5.39 -5.00
CA LEU A 25 -3.20 4.97 -3.61
C LEU A 25 -3.45 6.13 -2.65
N ARG A 26 -2.92 7.31 -2.95
CA ARG A 26 -3.13 8.50 -2.11
C ARG A 26 -4.62 8.81 -1.97
N ASN A 27 -5.37 8.75 -3.05
CA ASN A 27 -6.81 9.00 -3.03
C ASN A 27 -7.55 7.98 -2.17
N LEU A 28 -7.17 6.70 -2.27
CA LEU A 28 -7.74 5.65 -1.45
C LEU A 28 -7.49 5.90 0.05
N LEU A 29 -6.26 6.22 0.41
CA LEU A 29 -5.89 6.47 1.81
C LEU A 29 -6.59 7.71 2.36
N THR A 30 -6.69 8.76 1.57
CA THR A 30 -7.39 9.99 1.96
C THR A 30 -8.88 9.73 2.19
N ALA A 31 -9.47 8.83 1.42
CA ALA A 31 -10.87 8.43 1.59
C ALA A 31 -11.09 7.47 2.77
N GLY A 32 -10.04 7.08 3.47
CA GLY A 32 -10.14 6.16 4.61
C GLY A 32 -10.29 4.71 4.18
N ALA A 33 -9.53 4.28 3.20
CA ALA A 33 -9.57 2.90 2.70
C ALA A 33 -9.24 1.90 3.81
N ARG A 34 -9.84 0.72 3.71
CA ARG A 34 -9.56 -0.38 4.63
C ARG A 34 -8.17 -0.93 4.36
N ALA A 35 -7.45 -1.20 5.44
CA ALA A 35 -6.14 -1.81 5.38
C ALA A 35 -6.10 -3.07 6.24
N ARG A 36 -5.36 -4.06 5.74
CA ARG A 36 -5.09 -5.29 6.48
C ARG A 36 -3.60 -5.30 6.84
N ARG A 37 -3.31 -5.45 8.12
CA ARG A 37 -1.93 -5.57 8.59
C ARG A 37 -1.33 -6.89 8.11
N ASP A 38 -0.08 -6.85 7.66
CA ASP A 38 0.66 -8.06 7.32
C ASP A 38 1.08 -8.74 8.64
N PRO A 39 0.63 -9.97 8.91
CA PRO A 39 0.95 -10.65 10.18
C PRO A 39 2.42 -11.02 10.32
N SER A 40 3.16 -11.07 9.23
CA SER A 40 4.57 -11.47 9.24
C SER A 40 5.55 -10.30 9.21
N ARG A 41 5.08 -9.08 8.98
CA ARG A 41 5.95 -7.91 8.83
C ARG A 41 5.33 -6.70 9.51
N GLU A 42 6.01 -6.17 10.52
CA GLU A 42 5.55 -4.99 11.25
C GLU A 42 5.53 -3.75 10.35
N ASN A 43 4.48 -2.95 10.48
CA ASN A 43 4.27 -1.71 9.72
C ASN A 43 4.01 -1.90 8.22
N PHE A 44 3.76 -3.12 7.78
CA PHE A 44 3.36 -3.41 6.41
C PHE A 44 1.87 -3.71 6.36
N TYR A 45 1.20 -3.19 5.33
CA TYR A 45 -0.25 -3.27 5.18
C TYR A 45 -0.64 -3.56 3.74
N GLU A 46 -1.80 -4.18 3.59
CA GLU A 46 -2.46 -4.34 2.30
C GLU A 46 -3.66 -3.39 2.27
N VAL A 47 -3.74 -2.52 1.28
CA VAL A 47 -4.86 -1.61 1.07
C VAL A 47 -5.64 -2.08 -0.16
N GLU A 48 -6.93 -2.34 0.00
CA GLU A 48 -7.75 -2.90 -1.07
C GLU A 48 -8.72 -1.86 -1.63
N ASN A 49 -8.94 -1.93 -2.95
CA ASN A 49 -10.11 -1.33 -3.58
C ASN A 49 -10.86 -2.42 -4.35
N ALA A 50 -11.84 -2.04 -5.18
CA ALA A 50 -12.67 -3.01 -5.91
C ALA A 50 -11.88 -3.88 -6.89
N LYS A 51 -10.72 -3.43 -7.36
CA LYS A 51 -9.96 -4.08 -8.44
C LYS A 51 -8.56 -4.51 -8.04
N ASN A 52 -7.93 -3.80 -7.11
CA ASN A 52 -6.51 -3.97 -6.83
C ASN A 52 -6.21 -4.00 -5.34
N VAL A 53 -5.06 -4.57 -5.02
CA VAL A 53 -4.48 -4.52 -3.69
C VAL A 53 -3.14 -3.80 -3.79
N PHE A 54 -2.91 -2.88 -2.87
CA PHE A 54 -1.65 -2.15 -2.74
C PHE A 54 -0.91 -2.65 -1.52
N TYR A 55 0.35 -3.02 -1.67
CA TYR A 55 1.20 -3.41 -0.55
C TYR A 55 2.08 -2.24 -0.17
N ILE A 56 1.94 -1.78 1.07
CA ILE A 56 2.57 -0.55 1.53
C ILE A 56 3.32 -0.74 2.84
N HIS A 57 4.26 0.15 3.10
CA HIS A 57 4.91 0.30 4.39
C HIS A 57 4.61 1.70 4.92
N ILE A 58 4.27 1.79 6.20
CA ILE A 58 4.03 3.07 6.87
C ILE A 58 5.12 3.28 7.91
N SER A 59 5.88 4.36 7.77
CA SER A 59 6.92 4.68 8.74
C SER A 59 6.31 4.97 10.11
N PRO A 60 6.73 4.28 11.17
CA PRO A 60 6.24 4.58 12.51
C PRO A 60 6.78 5.90 13.06
N VAL A 61 7.80 6.46 12.42
CA VAL A 61 8.41 7.72 12.85
C VAL A 61 7.74 8.92 12.17
N THR A 62 7.62 8.88 10.84
CA THR A 62 7.11 10.02 10.06
C THR A 62 5.65 9.87 9.65
N GLY A 63 5.12 8.64 9.63
CA GLY A 63 3.80 8.36 9.08
C GLY A 63 3.76 8.34 7.55
N ASN A 64 4.90 8.50 6.89
CA ASN A 64 4.96 8.45 5.43
C ASN A 64 4.66 7.05 4.92
N VAL A 65 4.03 6.98 3.75
CA VAL A 65 3.61 5.73 3.11
C VAL A 65 4.54 5.45 1.94
N VAL A 66 5.07 4.23 1.89
CA VAL A 66 5.90 3.76 0.77
C VAL A 66 5.12 2.68 0.03
N LEU A 67 4.83 2.91 -1.26
CA LEU A 67 4.18 1.93 -2.11
C LEU A 67 5.23 0.92 -2.59
N LEU A 68 5.04 -0.35 -2.22
CA LEU A 68 6.00 -1.41 -2.54
C LEU A 68 5.55 -2.24 -3.73
N ALA A 69 4.26 -2.56 -3.82
CA ALA A 69 3.73 -3.41 -4.88
C ALA A 69 2.23 -3.17 -5.06
N LYS A 70 1.73 -3.58 -6.23
CA LYS A 70 0.32 -3.56 -6.57
C LYS A 70 -0.01 -4.85 -7.32
N TRP A 71 -1.14 -5.47 -7.01
CA TRP A 71 -1.59 -6.66 -7.73
C TRP A 71 -3.12 -6.71 -7.83
N PRO A 72 -3.66 -7.52 -8.79
CA PRO A 72 -5.10 -7.72 -8.86
C PRO A 72 -5.64 -8.34 -7.56
N GLY A 73 -6.78 -7.86 -7.11
CA GLY A 73 -7.31 -8.18 -5.79
C GLY A 73 -7.60 -9.67 -5.53
N GLN A 74 -7.77 -10.47 -6.59
CA GLN A 74 -8.10 -11.88 -6.45
C GLN A 74 -6.97 -12.83 -6.87
N SER A 75 -5.75 -12.32 -7.03
CA SER A 75 -4.62 -13.12 -7.50
C SER A 75 -3.68 -13.47 -6.35
N GLN A 76 -3.78 -14.71 -5.85
CA GLN A 76 -2.89 -15.22 -4.81
C GLN A 76 -1.44 -15.31 -5.31
N GLY A 77 -1.24 -15.79 -6.52
CA GLY A 77 0.10 -15.91 -7.10
C GLY A 77 0.78 -14.55 -7.26
N ALA A 78 0.06 -13.54 -7.74
CA ALA A 78 0.60 -12.20 -7.87
C ALA A 78 0.93 -11.60 -6.51
N ARG A 79 0.11 -11.86 -5.49
CA ARG A 79 0.34 -11.41 -4.13
C ARG A 79 1.67 -11.93 -3.59
N GLU A 80 1.90 -13.24 -3.69
CA GLU A 80 3.12 -13.85 -3.19
C GLU A 80 4.34 -13.39 -3.95
N LYS A 81 4.25 -13.31 -5.27
CA LYS A 81 5.33 -12.81 -6.11
C LYS A 81 5.70 -11.37 -5.75
N ALA A 82 4.71 -10.51 -5.52
CA ALA A 82 4.95 -9.12 -5.15
C ALA A 82 5.60 -9.02 -3.77
N LYS A 83 5.13 -9.79 -2.80
CA LYS A 83 5.72 -9.81 -1.46
C LYS A 83 7.15 -10.33 -1.46
N ASN A 84 7.43 -11.36 -2.22
CA ASN A 84 8.79 -11.90 -2.34
C ASN A 84 9.74 -10.90 -2.98
N ALA A 85 9.26 -10.13 -3.95
CA ALA A 85 10.07 -9.09 -4.59
C ALA A 85 10.41 -7.93 -3.65
N THR A 86 9.64 -7.74 -2.57
CA THR A 86 9.85 -6.68 -1.58
C THR A 86 10.59 -7.14 -0.32
N ALA A 87 10.87 -8.42 -0.27
CA ALA A 87 11.51 -9.03 0.90
C ALA A 87 12.96 -8.56 1.10
#